data_ecf2507c51eca01ef255815d1897d2ce
#
_entry.id   ecf2507c51eca01ef255815d1897d2ce
#
_cell.length_a   1.000
_cell.length_b   1.000
_cell.length_c   1.000
_cell.angle_alpha   90.00
_cell.angle_beta   90.00
_cell.angle_gamma   90.00
#
_symmetry.space_group_name_H-M   'P 1'
#
loop_
_entity.id
_entity.type
_entity.pdbx_description
1 polymer ?
#
loop_
_entity_poly.entity_id
_entity_poly.type
_entity_poly.pdbx_seq_one_letter_code
_entity_poly.pdbx_strand_id
1 'polypeptide(L)'
;MTQENFGEARLHLVRSTGFTLEADIGIPQKGITVLFGPSGCGKTTLLRCVAGLERARGLVRIGSEIWQDDERKIFRPTYERSLGYVFQEASLFAHLSVEKNLTFGLERTKVPDGKERLAEAVELLGIGHLLTRRVTELSGGERQRCAIARALCLRPEILLMDEPLAALDFARKREILPWIEKLKNELGIPVLYVTHSADEMTRLADKLVVMADGKVRREGPLAEVLADVKMPIETENGASVVLSGKVSSLSSEWKTCCIDAGGWTFETPMASLAMGSQVRLRVLARDVSIAVEKPDSISIRNRLQAEV
;
A
#
# COMPACT_ATOMS: atom_id res chain seq x y z
N MET A 1 -6.28 -8.15 21.71
CA MET A 1 -5.25 -9.17 21.42
C MET A 1 -4.21 -8.47 20.55
N THR A 2 -3.05 -8.16 21.09
CA THR A 2 -1.89 -7.63 20.34
C THR A 2 -1.48 -8.72 19.36
N GLN A 3 -1.73 -8.51 18.06
CA GLN A 3 -1.15 -9.38 17.03
C GLN A 3 0.38 -9.26 17.17
N GLU A 4 1.05 -10.39 17.43
CA GLU A 4 2.51 -10.42 17.36
C GLU A 4 2.94 -9.94 15.98
N ASN A 5 3.77 -8.91 15.95
CA ASN A 5 4.28 -8.36 14.69
C ASN A 5 5.21 -9.40 14.04
N PHE A 6 4.95 -9.73 12.78
CA PHE A 6 5.84 -10.55 11.95
C PHE A 6 7.22 -9.89 11.81
N GLY A 7 7.27 -8.57 11.66
CA GLY A 7 8.50 -7.80 11.60
C GLY A 7 8.40 -6.52 12.41
N GLU A 8 9.55 -5.90 12.61
CA GLU A 8 9.67 -4.60 13.27
C GLU A 8 10.86 -3.82 12.73
N ALA A 9 10.73 -2.50 12.72
CA ALA A 9 11.83 -1.59 12.40
C ALA A 9 11.85 -0.45 13.42
N ARG A 10 12.89 -0.46 14.29
CA ARG A 10 13.19 0.59 15.25
C ARG A 10 14.48 1.27 14.81
N LEU A 11 14.37 2.46 14.25
CA LEU A 11 15.46 3.10 13.53
C LEU A 11 15.65 4.55 13.95
N HIS A 12 16.90 4.94 14.09
CA HIS A 12 17.33 6.32 14.34
C HIS A 12 18.43 6.71 13.34
N LEU A 13 18.21 7.78 12.59
CA LEU A 13 19.16 8.32 11.62
C LEU A 13 19.25 9.84 11.75
N VAL A 14 20.46 10.36 11.84
CA VAL A 14 20.73 11.80 11.81
C VAL A 14 21.58 12.09 10.58
N ARG A 15 21.10 12.99 9.71
CA ARG A 15 21.87 13.47 8.55
C ARG A 15 22.55 14.79 8.84
N SER A 16 23.65 15.04 8.19
CA SER A 16 24.40 16.32 8.28
C SER A 16 23.57 17.55 7.87
N THR A 17 22.50 17.34 7.11
CA THR A 17 21.54 18.41 6.71
C THR A 17 20.58 18.82 7.83
N GLY A 18 20.69 18.23 9.04
CA GLY A 18 19.78 18.49 10.15
C GLY A 18 18.53 17.61 10.17
N PHE A 19 18.30 16.79 9.16
CA PHE A 19 17.18 15.86 9.15
C PHE A 19 17.42 14.69 10.12
N THR A 20 16.43 14.39 10.94
CA THR A 20 16.44 13.24 11.86
C THR A 20 15.27 12.33 11.58
N LEU A 21 15.53 11.03 11.39
CA LEU A 21 14.51 9.98 11.36
C LEU A 21 14.49 9.27 12.71
N GLU A 22 13.32 9.18 13.31
CA GLU A 22 13.04 8.39 14.51
C GLU A 22 11.76 7.60 14.27
N ALA A 23 11.90 6.31 14.04
CA ALA A 23 10.79 5.45 13.64
C ALA A 23 10.79 4.15 14.44
N ASP A 24 9.63 3.81 14.98
CA ASP A 24 9.34 2.51 15.59
C ASP A 24 8.03 2.02 14.99
N ILE A 25 8.10 0.99 14.15
CA ILE A 25 6.95 0.43 13.44
C ILE A 25 6.92 -1.08 13.55
N GLY A 26 5.73 -1.62 13.75
CA GLY A 26 5.46 -3.05 13.61
C GLY A 26 5.01 -3.39 12.20
N ILE A 27 5.43 -4.54 11.67
CA ILE A 27 5.06 -5.03 10.34
C ILE A 27 4.20 -6.28 10.52
N PRO A 28 2.90 -6.27 10.10
CA PRO A 28 2.03 -7.43 10.15
C PRO A 28 2.54 -8.55 9.22
N GLN A 29 2.13 -9.80 9.46
CA GLN A 29 2.53 -10.95 8.65
C GLN A 29 2.06 -10.86 7.18
N LYS A 30 0.96 -10.17 6.93
CA LYS A 30 0.36 -9.99 5.60
C LYS A 30 -0.38 -8.67 5.50
N GLY A 31 -0.73 -8.29 4.28
CA GLY A 31 -1.46 -7.06 4.01
C GLY A 31 -0.54 -5.87 3.73
N ILE A 32 -1.14 -4.73 3.47
CA ILE A 32 -0.43 -3.51 3.10
C ILE A 32 -0.35 -2.55 4.28
N THR A 33 0.86 -2.27 4.75
CA THR A 33 1.16 -1.18 5.67
C THR A 33 1.55 0.06 4.85
N VAL A 34 0.73 1.09 4.86
CA VAL A 34 1.00 2.34 4.16
C VAL A 34 1.77 3.29 5.07
N LEU A 35 2.90 3.79 4.58
CA LEU A 35 3.62 4.91 5.15
C LEU A 35 3.10 6.19 4.50
N PHE A 36 2.37 7.02 5.25
CA PHE A 36 1.69 8.21 4.77
C PHE A 36 2.20 9.49 5.45
N GLY A 37 2.23 10.58 4.73
CA GLY A 37 2.63 11.89 5.25
C GLY A 37 3.13 12.82 4.14
N PRO A 38 3.41 14.09 4.46
CA PRO A 38 3.87 15.08 3.50
C PRO A 38 5.20 14.68 2.83
N SER A 39 5.48 15.28 1.67
CA SER A 39 6.75 15.08 0.98
C SER A 39 7.92 15.53 1.89
N GLY A 40 9.01 14.77 1.87
CA GLY A 40 10.19 15.06 2.70
C GLY A 40 10.11 14.63 4.17
N CYS A 41 8.98 14.10 4.67
CA CYS A 41 8.86 13.71 6.08
C CYS A 41 9.61 12.41 6.46
N GLY A 42 10.31 11.75 5.52
CA GLY A 42 11.19 10.62 5.82
C GLY A 42 10.66 9.23 5.43
N LYS A 43 9.51 9.10 4.75
CA LYS A 43 8.94 7.80 4.32
C LYS A 43 9.90 6.95 3.51
N THR A 44 10.41 7.51 2.41
CA THR A 44 11.41 6.86 1.54
C THR A 44 12.70 6.53 2.31
N THR A 45 13.13 7.42 3.21
CA THR A 45 14.29 7.17 4.07
C THR A 45 14.07 5.95 4.96
N LEU A 46 12.91 5.86 5.63
CA LEU A 46 12.54 4.69 6.45
C LEU A 46 12.54 3.40 5.61
N LEU A 47 11.90 3.44 4.43
CA LEU A 47 11.83 2.30 3.53
C LEU A 47 13.23 1.84 3.07
N ARG A 48 14.12 2.79 2.73
CA ARG A 48 15.51 2.52 2.34
C ARG A 48 16.33 1.95 3.48
N CYS A 49 16.10 2.40 4.72
CA CYS A 49 16.75 1.83 5.91
C CYS A 49 16.29 0.38 6.14
N VAL A 50 15.00 0.09 6.03
CA VAL A 50 14.46 -1.29 6.11
C VAL A 50 15.08 -2.17 5.01
N ALA A 51 15.28 -1.64 3.82
CA ALA A 51 15.92 -2.34 2.72
C ALA A 51 17.44 -2.54 2.90
N GLY A 52 18.09 -1.79 3.80
CA GLY A 52 19.54 -1.75 3.92
C GLY A 52 20.27 -0.95 2.84
N LEU A 53 19.51 -0.14 2.07
CA LEU A 53 20.04 0.80 1.08
C LEU A 53 20.58 2.07 1.72
N GLU A 54 20.14 2.36 2.93
CA GLU A 54 20.65 3.43 3.79
C GLU A 54 20.82 2.89 5.21
N ARG A 55 21.90 3.26 5.87
CA ARG A 55 22.20 2.76 7.22
C ARG A 55 21.72 3.73 8.28
N ALA A 56 20.72 3.32 9.05
CA ALA A 56 20.33 3.94 10.31
C ALA A 56 20.89 3.14 11.51
N ARG A 57 20.85 3.67 12.71
CA ARG A 57 21.07 2.88 13.93
C ARG A 57 19.77 2.23 14.37
N GLY A 58 19.85 1.04 14.96
CA GLY A 58 18.71 0.36 15.56
C GLY A 58 18.51 -1.08 15.09
N LEU A 59 17.26 -1.51 15.02
CA LEU A 59 16.84 -2.88 14.76
C LEU A 59 15.95 -2.96 13.53
N VAL A 60 16.20 -3.93 12.65
CA VAL A 60 15.28 -4.39 11.61
C VAL A 60 15.20 -5.89 11.69
N ARG A 61 14.00 -6.42 11.95
CA ARG A 61 13.69 -7.85 11.97
C ARG A 61 12.49 -8.12 11.07
N ILE A 62 12.60 -9.15 10.23
CA ILE A 62 11.50 -9.63 9.37
C ILE A 62 11.38 -11.14 9.60
N GLY A 63 10.19 -11.61 9.96
CA GLY A 63 10.00 -13.00 10.35
C GLY A 63 10.92 -13.37 11.53
N SER A 64 11.66 -14.44 11.35
CA SER A 64 12.68 -14.91 12.29
C SER A 64 14.06 -14.28 12.05
N GLU A 65 14.26 -13.53 10.96
CA GLU A 65 15.56 -13.02 10.56
C GLU A 65 15.82 -11.60 11.06
N ILE A 66 16.97 -11.42 11.71
CA ILE A 66 17.50 -10.11 12.06
C ILE A 66 18.32 -9.60 10.89
N TRP A 67 17.85 -8.53 10.23
CA TRP A 67 18.56 -7.90 9.13
C TRP A 67 19.54 -6.83 9.57
N GLN A 68 19.20 -6.19 10.71
CA GLN A 68 20.07 -5.22 11.37
C GLN A 68 19.80 -5.27 12.87
N ASP A 69 20.88 -5.19 13.66
CA ASP A 69 20.86 -5.00 15.11
C ASP A 69 22.20 -4.39 15.53
N ASP A 70 22.20 -3.09 15.83
CA ASP A 70 23.43 -2.39 16.15
C ASP A 70 23.98 -2.79 17.52
N GLU A 71 23.16 -3.25 18.47
CA GLU A 71 23.62 -3.76 19.77
C GLU A 71 24.40 -5.06 19.60
N ARG A 72 23.93 -5.92 18.68
CA ARG A 72 24.58 -7.19 18.34
C ARG A 72 25.61 -7.06 17.21
N LYS A 73 25.80 -5.85 16.65
CA LYS A 73 26.70 -5.58 15.51
C LYS A 73 26.32 -6.40 14.26
N ILE A 74 25.05 -6.65 14.05
CA ILE A 74 24.52 -7.35 12.89
C ILE A 74 24.10 -6.30 11.84
N PHE A 75 24.55 -6.49 10.60
CA PHE A 75 24.07 -5.74 9.45
C PHE A 75 24.15 -6.62 8.20
N ARG A 76 23.00 -7.06 7.69
CA ARG A 76 22.93 -7.78 6.42
C ARG A 76 22.84 -6.77 5.28
N PRO A 77 23.70 -6.82 4.27
CA PRO A 77 23.60 -5.98 3.08
C PRO A 77 22.29 -6.29 2.32
N THR A 78 21.81 -5.34 1.52
CA THR A 78 20.52 -5.45 0.81
C THR A 78 20.38 -6.74 -0.01
N TYR A 79 21.45 -7.20 -0.66
CA TYR A 79 21.42 -8.40 -1.52
C TYR A 79 21.30 -9.72 -0.74
N GLU A 80 21.47 -9.70 0.57
CA GLU A 80 21.24 -10.83 1.49
C GLU A 80 19.88 -10.78 2.19
N ARG A 81 19.12 -9.68 2.01
CA ARG A 81 17.78 -9.55 2.58
C ARG A 81 16.76 -10.14 1.62
N SER A 82 15.88 -10.99 2.13
CA SER A 82 14.79 -11.57 1.34
C SER A 82 13.67 -10.55 1.09
N LEU A 83 13.95 -9.53 0.26
CA LEU A 83 13.02 -8.46 -0.05
C LEU A 83 12.86 -8.23 -1.57
N GLY A 84 11.67 -7.75 -1.96
CA GLY A 84 11.45 -7.12 -3.26
C GLY A 84 11.39 -5.61 -3.08
N TYR A 85 12.07 -4.85 -3.92
CA TYR A 85 12.01 -3.38 -3.90
C TYR A 85 11.50 -2.85 -5.24
N VAL A 86 10.44 -2.05 -5.17
CA VAL A 86 9.86 -1.34 -6.31
C VAL A 86 10.11 0.15 -6.10
N PHE A 87 10.95 0.73 -6.94
CA PHE A 87 11.31 2.15 -6.89
C PHE A 87 10.20 3.02 -7.49
N GLN A 88 10.20 4.30 -7.16
CA GLN A 88 9.29 5.32 -7.69
C GLN A 88 9.34 5.36 -9.23
N GLU A 89 10.53 5.37 -9.80
CA GLU A 89 10.73 5.06 -11.20
C GLU A 89 10.88 3.55 -11.33
N ALA A 90 10.20 2.90 -12.26
CA ALA A 90 10.17 1.44 -12.39
C ALA A 90 11.57 0.77 -12.45
N SER A 91 12.61 1.56 -12.73
CA SER A 91 14.05 1.17 -12.72
C SER A 91 14.33 -0.15 -13.44
N LEU A 92 13.62 -0.40 -14.55
CA LEU A 92 13.88 -1.53 -15.43
C LEU A 92 15.15 -1.29 -16.25
N PHE A 93 15.88 -2.36 -16.56
CA PHE A 93 17.06 -2.30 -17.41
C PHE A 93 16.65 -2.03 -18.86
N ALA A 94 16.88 -0.81 -19.35
CA ALA A 94 16.41 -0.34 -20.66
C ALA A 94 16.99 -1.13 -21.85
N HIS A 95 18.17 -1.73 -21.69
CA HIS A 95 18.85 -2.53 -22.72
C HIS A 95 18.35 -3.98 -22.80
N LEU A 96 17.47 -4.41 -21.88
CA LEU A 96 16.91 -5.75 -21.82
C LEU A 96 15.43 -5.76 -22.26
N SER A 97 14.96 -6.90 -22.75
CA SER A 97 13.51 -7.16 -22.90
C SER A 97 12.83 -7.27 -21.53
N VAL A 98 11.50 -7.26 -21.51
CA VAL A 98 10.73 -7.50 -20.29
C VAL A 98 11.10 -8.85 -19.67
N GLU A 99 11.07 -9.95 -20.46
CA GLU A 99 11.44 -11.28 -19.99
C GLU A 99 12.82 -11.30 -19.32
N LYS A 100 13.83 -10.70 -19.97
CA LYS A 100 15.19 -10.64 -19.42
C LYS A 100 15.29 -9.78 -18.16
N ASN A 101 14.44 -8.76 -18.01
CA ASN A 101 14.33 -8.01 -16.77
C ASN A 101 13.80 -8.88 -15.63
N LEU A 102 12.77 -9.70 -15.89
CA LEU A 102 12.18 -10.57 -14.89
C LEU A 102 13.11 -11.72 -14.49
N THR A 103 13.80 -12.32 -15.47
CA THR A 103 14.72 -13.46 -15.23
C THR A 103 16.06 -13.03 -14.66
N PHE A 104 16.41 -11.74 -14.70
CA PHE A 104 17.71 -11.22 -14.30
C PHE A 104 18.17 -11.66 -12.89
N GLY A 105 17.26 -11.61 -11.91
CA GLY A 105 17.53 -12.09 -10.55
C GLY A 105 17.57 -13.62 -10.47
N LEU A 106 16.66 -14.30 -11.15
CA LEU A 106 16.54 -15.76 -11.15
C LEU A 106 17.81 -16.44 -11.69
N GLU A 107 18.38 -15.91 -12.77
CA GLU A 107 19.62 -16.44 -13.38
C GLU A 107 20.83 -16.31 -12.44
N ARG A 108 20.87 -15.24 -11.62
CA ARG A 108 21.96 -15.01 -10.65
C ARG A 108 21.86 -15.87 -9.41
N THR A 109 20.63 -16.06 -8.91
CA THR A 109 20.37 -16.84 -7.70
C THR A 109 20.30 -18.34 -8.00
N LYS A 110 20.23 -18.73 -9.28
CA LYS A 110 20.17 -20.12 -9.75
C LYS A 110 19.09 -20.96 -9.04
N VAL A 111 17.93 -20.34 -8.80
CA VAL A 111 16.80 -21.03 -8.14
C VAL A 111 16.25 -22.13 -9.04
N PRO A 112 16.00 -23.35 -8.52
CA PRO A 112 15.57 -24.49 -9.35
C PRO A 112 14.23 -24.27 -10.05
N ASP A 113 13.29 -23.57 -9.42
CA ASP A 113 11.92 -23.29 -9.86
C ASP A 113 11.75 -21.92 -10.55
N GLY A 114 12.84 -21.37 -11.13
CA GLY A 114 12.83 -20.03 -11.72
C GLY A 114 11.80 -19.84 -12.84
N LYS A 115 11.54 -20.87 -13.66
CA LYS A 115 10.51 -20.80 -14.72
C LYS A 115 9.09 -20.73 -14.16
N GLU A 116 8.81 -21.45 -13.08
CA GLU A 116 7.54 -21.46 -12.41
C GLU A 116 7.25 -20.12 -11.74
N ARG A 117 8.23 -19.56 -11.04
CA ARG A 117 8.16 -18.22 -10.43
C ARG A 117 7.93 -17.11 -11.47
N LEU A 118 8.59 -17.21 -12.62
CA LEU A 118 8.36 -16.29 -13.73
C LEU A 118 6.93 -16.40 -14.23
N ALA A 119 6.41 -17.60 -14.46
CA ALA A 119 5.05 -17.82 -14.94
C ALA A 119 4.01 -17.27 -13.96
N GLU A 120 4.15 -17.54 -12.66
CA GLU A 120 3.29 -17.02 -11.60
C GLU A 120 3.27 -15.48 -11.59
N ALA A 121 4.43 -14.84 -11.62
CA ALA A 121 4.52 -13.37 -11.60
C ALA A 121 3.92 -12.74 -12.87
N VAL A 122 4.13 -13.38 -14.04
CA VAL A 122 3.58 -12.94 -15.34
C VAL A 122 2.07 -13.04 -15.35
N GLU A 123 1.50 -14.14 -14.86
CA GLU A 123 0.05 -14.35 -14.77
C GLU A 123 -0.59 -13.38 -13.77
N LEU A 124 0.00 -13.27 -12.59
CA LEU A 124 -0.47 -12.40 -11.52
C LEU A 124 -0.60 -10.93 -11.97
N LEU A 125 0.37 -10.42 -12.74
CA LEU A 125 0.41 -9.04 -13.23
C LEU A 125 -0.19 -8.86 -14.64
N GLY A 126 -0.61 -9.93 -15.32
CA GLY A 126 -1.21 -9.89 -16.65
C GLY A 126 -0.27 -9.33 -17.73
N ILE A 127 1.03 -9.64 -17.66
CA ILE A 127 2.06 -9.05 -18.53
C ILE A 127 2.60 -10.01 -19.59
N GLY A 128 1.98 -11.18 -19.79
CA GLY A 128 2.47 -12.19 -20.73
C GLY A 128 2.66 -11.66 -22.16
N HIS A 129 1.79 -10.78 -22.63
CA HIS A 129 1.87 -10.15 -23.95
C HIS A 129 3.00 -9.12 -24.09
N LEU A 130 3.69 -8.78 -22.99
CA LEU A 130 4.78 -7.80 -22.98
C LEU A 130 6.18 -8.43 -22.96
N LEU A 131 6.32 -9.74 -22.73
CA LEU A 131 7.61 -10.39 -22.45
C LEU A 131 8.69 -10.12 -23.49
N THR A 132 8.31 -10.09 -24.77
CA THR A 132 9.26 -9.87 -25.89
C THR A 132 9.54 -8.39 -26.17
N ARG A 133 8.75 -7.46 -25.58
CA ARG A 133 8.91 -6.02 -25.80
C ARG A 133 10.15 -5.48 -25.11
N ARG A 134 10.67 -4.38 -25.66
CA ARG A 134 11.68 -3.55 -25.00
C ARG A 134 11.02 -2.64 -23.95
N VAL A 135 11.74 -2.32 -22.90
CA VAL A 135 11.26 -1.42 -21.82
C VAL A 135 10.82 -0.05 -22.35
N THR A 136 11.48 0.45 -23.41
CA THR A 136 11.17 1.74 -24.04
C THR A 136 9.81 1.77 -24.77
N GLU A 137 9.27 0.60 -25.11
CA GLU A 137 8.00 0.47 -25.83
C GLU A 137 6.80 0.37 -24.86
N LEU A 138 7.06 0.32 -23.56
CA LEU A 138 6.04 0.15 -22.53
C LEU A 138 5.46 1.50 -22.11
N SER A 139 4.14 1.51 -21.86
CA SER A 139 3.49 2.60 -21.12
C SER A 139 4.01 2.67 -19.68
N GLY A 140 3.77 3.76 -18.98
CA GLY A 140 4.15 3.92 -17.57
C GLY A 140 3.55 2.81 -16.68
N GLY A 141 2.28 2.48 -16.91
CA GLY A 141 1.60 1.41 -16.17
C GLY A 141 2.14 0.01 -16.45
N GLU A 142 2.46 -0.30 -17.71
CA GLU A 142 3.10 -1.56 -18.08
C GLU A 142 4.49 -1.67 -17.48
N ARG A 143 5.29 -0.57 -17.50
CA ARG A 143 6.60 -0.55 -16.82
C ARG A 143 6.49 -0.84 -15.34
N GLN A 144 5.50 -0.25 -14.68
CA GLN A 144 5.30 -0.46 -13.25
C GLN A 144 4.90 -1.90 -12.93
N ARG A 145 3.98 -2.50 -13.70
CA ARG A 145 3.63 -3.93 -13.54
C ARG A 145 4.83 -4.84 -13.76
N CYS A 146 5.65 -4.56 -14.77
CA CYS A 146 6.88 -5.31 -15.00
C CYS A 146 7.90 -5.17 -13.84
N ALA A 147 8.02 -3.98 -13.23
CA ALA A 147 8.90 -3.76 -12.08
C ALA A 147 8.43 -4.53 -10.84
N ILE A 148 7.12 -4.56 -10.59
CA ILE A 148 6.52 -5.36 -9.53
C ILE A 148 6.76 -6.85 -9.80
N ALA A 149 6.48 -7.34 -11.01
CA ALA A 149 6.71 -8.74 -11.40
C ALA A 149 8.16 -9.14 -11.18
N ARG A 150 9.14 -8.30 -11.58
CA ARG A 150 10.57 -8.54 -11.36
C ARG A 150 10.90 -8.71 -9.87
N ALA A 151 10.32 -7.87 -9.01
CA ALA A 151 10.53 -7.97 -7.57
C ALA A 151 9.94 -9.28 -6.99
N LEU A 152 8.82 -9.75 -7.52
CA LEU A 152 8.13 -10.95 -7.07
C LEU A 152 8.77 -12.26 -7.55
N CYS A 153 9.46 -12.27 -8.70
CA CYS A 153 10.13 -13.46 -9.23
C CYS A 153 11.08 -14.12 -8.23
N LEU A 154 11.63 -13.37 -7.27
CA LEU A 154 12.51 -13.89 -6.23
C LEU A 154 11.78 -14.46 -5.02
N ARG A 155 10.43 -14.41 -4.98
CA ARG A 155 9.59 -14.81 -3.84
C ARG A 155 10.09 -14.19 -2.53
N PRO A 156 10.09 -12.84 -2.43
CA PRO A 156 10.57 -12.14 -1.26
C PRO A 156 9.68 -12.39 -0.03
N GLU A 157 10.24 -12.27 1.17
CA GLU A 157 9.49 -12.31 2.43
C GLU A 157 8.72 -11.02 2.71
N ILE A 158 9.13 -9.92 2.10
CA ILE A 158 8.49 -8.60 2.17
C ILE A 158 8.65 -7.85 0.85
N LEU A 159 7.61 -7.10 0.48
CA LEU A 159 7.64 -6.22 -0.68
C LEU A 159 7.66 -4.75 -0.22
N LEU A 160 8.65 -4.01 -0.68
CA LEU A 160 8.84 -2.59 -0.39
C LEU A 160 8.52 -1.78 -1.65
N MET A 161 7.57 -0.85 -1.56
CA MET A 161 7.13 -0.02 -2.68
C MET A 161 7.28 1.46 -2.34
N ASP A 162 8.13 2.16 -3.07
CA ASP A 162 8.44 3.57 -2.86
C ASP A 162 7.70 4.43 -3.88
N GLU A 163 6.57 5.02 -3.48
CA GLU A 163 5.70 5.85 -4.34
C GLU A 163 5.46 5.26 -5.74
N PRO A 164 5.06 3.98 -5.87
CA PRO A 164 5.10 3.27 -7.15
C PRO A 164 4.17 3.85 -8.21
N LEU A 165 3.21 4.68 -7.85
CA LEU A 165 2.25 5.27 -8.78
C LEU A 165 2.44 6.79 -8.96
N ALA A 166 3.45 7.42 -8.33
CA ALA A 166 3.60 8.88 -8.35
C ALA A 166 3.79 9.47 -9.76
N ALA A 167 4.49 8.75 -10.64
CA ALA A 167 4.77 9.19 -12.01
C ALA A 167 3.61 8.97 -13.00
N LEU A 168 2.46 8.48 -12.52
CA LEU A 168 1.32 8.12 -13.37
C LEU A 168 0.18 9.13 -13.26
N ASP A 169 -0.47 9.40 -14.39
CA ASP A 169 -1.72 10.13 -14.42
C ASP A 169 -2.89 9.35 -13.80
N PHE A 170 -4.00 10.03 -13.54
CA PHE A 170 -5.17 9.46 -12.88
C PHE A 170 -5.74 8.23 -13.60
N ALA A 171 -5.79 8.26 -14.95
CA ALA A 171 -6.33 7.15 -15.73
C ALA A 171 -5.47 5.88 -15.56
N ARG A 172 -4.15 6.02 -15.66
CA ARG A 172 -3.20 4.93 -15.47
C ARG A 172 -3.15 4.40 -14.04
N LYS A 173 -3.30 5.28 -13.04
CA LYS A 173 -3.45 4.83 -11.64
C LYS A 173 -4.66 3.91 -11.47
N ARG A 174 -5.79 4.24 -12.07
CA ARG A 174 -7.00 3.40 -12.04
C ARG A 174 -6.82 2.03 -12.69
N GLU A 175 -5.96 1.92 -13.69
CA GLU A 175 -5.64 0.63 -14.33
C GLU A 175 -4.77 -0.26 -13.44
N ILE A 176 -3.85 0.33 -12.66
CA ILE A 176 -2.89 -0.44 -11.86
C ILE A 176 -3.40 -0.78 -10.46
N LEU A 177 -4.16 0.11 -9.84
CA LEU A 177 -4.67 -0.11 -8.47
C LEU A 177 -5.36 -1.47 -8.29
N PRO A 178 -6.21 -1.98 -9.22
CA PRO A 178 -6.77 -3.32 -9.09
C PRO A 178 -5.73 -4.44 -9.05
N TRP A 179 -4.60 -4.26 -9.75
CA TRP A 179 -3.50 -5.22 -9.71
C TRP A 179 -2.80 -5.24 -8.35
N ILE A 180 -2.61 -4.07 -7.72
CA ILE A 180 -2.04 -3.99 -6.37
C ILE A 180 -3.01 -4.57 -5.33
N GLU A 181 -4.32 -4.37 -5.50
CA GLU A 181 -5.33 -5.01 -4.66
C GLU A 181 -5.33 -6.53 -4.83
N LYS A 182 -5.19 -7.02 -6.05
CA LYS A 182 -5.04 -8.45 -6.32
C LYS A 182 -3.79 -9.01 -5.65
N LEU A 183 -2.64 -8.33 -5.77
CA LEU A 183 -1.41 -8.67 -5.07
C LEU A 183 -1.62 -8.83 -3.57
N LYS A 184 -2.29 -7.87 -2.93
CA LYS A 184 -2.62 -7.90 -1.50
C LYS A 184 -3.32 -9.19 -1.09
N ASN A 185 -4.25 -9.67 -1.91
CA ASN A 185 -5.07 -10.84 -1.61
C ASN A 185 -4.35 -12.17 -1.89
N GLU A 186 -3.45 -12.19 -2.87
CA GLU A 186 -2.83 -13.41 -3.39
C GLU A 186 -1.42 -13.67 -2.84
N LEU A 187 -0.63 -12.63 -2.53
CA LEU A 187 0.77 -12.82 -2.14
C LEU A 187 0.98 -13.43 -0.75
N GLY A 188 0.09 -13.17 0.21
CA GLY A 188 0.25 -13.65 1.58
C GLY A 188 1.48 -13.14 2.34
N ILE A 189 2.22 -12.17 1.80
CA ILE A 189 3.38 -11.52 2.41
C ILE A 189 3.09 -10.07 2.79
N PRO A 190 3.83 -9.47 3.74
CA PRO A 190 3.71 -8.06 4.05
C PRO A 190 4.19 -7.16 2.92
N VAL A 191 3.50 -6.03 2.77
CA VAL A 191 3.89 -4.96 1.85
C VAL A 191 4.05 -3.67 2.64
N LEU A 192 5.21 -3.02 2.56
CA LEU A 192 5.39 -1.62 2.97
C LEU A 192 5.24 -0.72 1.75
N TYR A 193 4.24 0.14 1.78
CA TYR A 193 3.85 0.98 0.66
C TYR A 193 3.96 2.47 1.02
N VAL A 194 4.84 3.19 0.38
CA VAL A 194 4.98 4.64 0.55
C VAL A 194 4.07 5.36 -0.42
N THR A 195 3.26 6.29 0.07
CA THR A 195 2.48 7.20 -0.76
C THR A 195 2.15 8.50 -0.02
N HIS A 196 1.87 9.55 -0.76
CA HIS A 196 1.24 10.78 -0.28
C HIS A 196 -0.21 10.93 -0.80
N SER A 197 -0.68 9.99 -1.62
CA SER A 197 -2.04 9.97 -2.18
C SER A 197 -3.04 9.39 -1.18
N ALA A 198 -4.03 10.20 -0.79
CA ALA A 198 -5.12 9.76 0.08
C ALA A 198 -5.97 8.65 -0.55
N ASP A 199 -6.14 8.68 -1.88
CA ASP A 199 -6.91 7.67 -2.59
C ASP A 199 -6.20 6.31 -2.58
N GLU A 200 -4.88 6.29 -2.80
CA GLU A 200 -4.08 5.07 -2.68
C GLU A 200 -4.11 4.54 -1.24
N MET A 201 -3.89 5.42 -0.25
CA MET A 201 -3.93 5.07 1.16
C MET A 201 -5.26 4.42 1.56
N THR A 202 -6.37 5.08 1.28
CA THR A 202 -7.70 4.59 1.69
C THR A 202 -8.11 3.30 1.00
N ARG A 203 -7.64 3.10 -0.23
CA ARG A 203 -7.95 1.92 -1.04
C ARG A 203 -7.10 0.71 -0.65
N LEU A 204 -5.81 0.92 -0.41
CA LEU A 204 -4.84 -0.16 -0.26
C LEU A 204 -4.54 -0.54 1.18
N ALA A 205 -4.45 0.45 2.11
CA ALA A 205 -3.94 0.20 3.45
C ALA A 205 -4.82 -0.74 4.29
N ASP A 206 -4.19 -1.69 4.95
CA ASP A 206 -4.76 -2.41 6.10
C ASP A 206 -4.30 -1.77 7.39
N LYS A 207 -3.02 -1.43 7.45
CA LYS A 207 -2.38 -0.67 8.51
C LYS A 207 -1.86 0.65 7.97
N LEU A 208 -2.00 1.71 8.74
CA LEU A 208 -1.52 3.04 8.41
C LEU A 208 -0.45 3.48 9.42
N VAL A 209 0.66 3.99 8.91
CA VAL A 209 1.72 4.65 9.66
C VAL A 209 1.79 6.08 9.19
N VAL A 210 1.41 7.02 10.03
CA VAL A 210 1.43 8.46 9.74
C VAL A 210 2.77 9.03 10.17
N MET A 211 3.47 9.68 9.25
CA MET A 211 4.77 10.26 9.49
C MET A 211 4.76 11.78 9.28
N ALA A 212 5.44 12.49 10.17
CA ALA A 212 5.72 13.92 10.03
C ALA A 212 7.08 14.24 10.68
N ASP A 213 7.86 15.14 10.06
CA ASP A 213 9.13 15.64 10.58
C ASP A 213 10.11 14.52 11.00
N GLY A 214 10.20 13.46 10.20
CA GLY A 214 11.06 12.32 10.46
C GLY A 214 10.58 11.37 11.57
N LYS A 215 9.37 11.56 12.10
CA LYS A 215 8.84 10.75 13.22
C LYS A 215 7.55 10.05 12.85
N VAL A 216 7.35 8.88 13.43
CA VAL A 216 6.04 8.22 13.45
C VAL A 216 5.16 8.96 14.44
N ARG A 217 4.07 9.53 13.95
CA ARG A 217 3.08 10.25 14.77
C ARG A 217 2.00 9.32 15.26
N ARG A 218 1.65 8.34 14.43
CA ARG A 218 0.59 7.38 14.72
C ARG A 218 0.73 6.13 13.85
N GLU A 219 0.34 4.98 14.40
CA GLU A 219 0.18 3.75 13.64
C GLU A 219 -1.00 2.93 14.15
N GLY A 220 -1.62 2.17 13.28
CA GLY A 220 -2.74 1.29 13.62
C GLY A 220 -3.51 0.82 12.39
N PRO A 221 -4.60 0.05 12.58
CA PRO A 221 -5.55 -0.26 11.52
C PRO A 221 -6.06 1.01 10.84
N LEU A 222 -6.20 0.99 9.50
CA LEU A 222 -6.60 2.18 8.73
C LEU A 222 -7.85 2.86 9.30
N ALA A 223 -8.90 2.08 9.58
CA ALA A 223 -10.17 2.62 10.07
C ALA A 223 -10.04 3.34 11.41
N GLU A 224 -9.24 2.82 12.34
CA GLU A 224 -9.01 3.42 13.66
C GLU A 224 -8.20 4.71 13.55
N VAL A 225 -7.16 4.71 12.70
CA VAL A 225 -6.31 5.88 12.52
C VAL A 225 -7.07 7.01 11.84
N LEU A 226 -7.94 6.72 10.88
CA LEU A 226 -8.76 7.73 10.20
C LEU A 226 -9.95 8.24 11.05
N ALA A 227 -10.46 7.42 11.96
CA ALA A 227 -11.57 7.81 12.83
C ALA A 227 -11.17 8.71 14.01
N ASP A 228 -9.85 8.91 14.25
CA ASP A 228 -9.41 9.73 15.36
C ASP A 228 -9.57 11.23 15.08
N VAL A 229 -10.59 11.82 15.67
CA VAL A 229 -10.89 13.24 15.58
C VAL A 229 -9.85 14.15 16.27
N LYS A 230 -9.00 13.61 17.18
CA LYS A 230 -7.98 14.41 17.90
C LYS A 230 -6.77 14.73 17.01
N MET A 231 -6.53 13.92 15.98
CA MET A 231 -5.46 14.12 15.00
C MET A 231 -5.98 13.82 13.59
N PRO A 232 -6.83 14.69 13.03
CA PRO A 232 -7.35 14.50 11.70
C PRO A 232 -6.18 14.43 10.69
N ILE A 233 -6.22 13.46 9.81
CA ILE A 233 -5.25 13.37 8.70
C ILE A 233 -5.74 14.32 7.62
N GLU A 234 -5.02 15.42 7.45
CA GLU A 234 -5.27 16.34 6.36
C GLU A 234 -4.85 15.69 5.04
N THR A 235 -5.81 15.55 4.15
CA THR A 235 -5.61 15.10 2.78
C THR A 235 -6.04 16.20 1.83
N GLU A 236 -5.62 16.14 0.57
CA GLU A 236 -6.06 17.09 -0.48
C GLU A 236 -7.61 17.20 -0.57
N ASN A 237 -8.32 16.14 -0.19
CA ASN A 237 -9.78 16.07 -0.19
C ASN A 237 -10.43 16.38 1.18
N GLY A 238 -9.64 16.80 2.16
CA GLY A 238 -10.09 17.02 3.55
C GLY A 238 -10.14 15.72 4.37
N ALA A 239 -10.68 15.82 5.58
CA ALA A 239 -10.83 14.67 6.47
C ALA A 239 -11.81 13.64 5.88
N SER A 240 -11.57 12.37 6.15
CA SER A 240 -12.45 11.28 5.72
C SER A 240 -12.38 10.11 6.70
N VAL A 241 -13.44 9.32 6.75
CA VAL A 241 -13.46 8.03 7.43
C VAL A 241 -13.64 6.90 6.42
N VAL A 242 -13.13 5.73 6.76
CA VAL A 242 -13.30 4.51 5.95
C VAL A 242 -14.01 3.47 6.79
N LEU A 243 -15.14 2.99 6.28
CA LEU A 243 -15.92 1.93 6.88
C LEU A 243 -15.78 0.65 6.05
N SER A 244 -15.55 -0.47 6.70
CA SER A 244 -15.63 -1.77 6.04
C SER A 244 -17.09 -2.22 6.03
N GLY A 245 -17.58 -2.63 4.87
CA GLY A 245 -18.97 -3.02 4.70
C GLY A 245 -19.14 -4.17 3.72
N LYS A 246 -20.38 -4.63 3.61
CA LYS A 246 -20.78 -5.72 2.73
C LYS A 246 -21.97 -5.26 1.88
N VAL A 247 -21.93 -5.57 0.59
CA VAL A 247 -23.07 -5.31 -0.31
C VAL A 247 -24.25 -6.17 0.11
N SER A 248 -25.33 -5.54 0.58
CA SER A 248 -26.53 -6.20 1.10
C SER A 248 -27.69 -6.25 0.13
N SER A 249 -27.75 -5.32 -0.84
CA SER A 249 -28.75 -5.36 -1.92
C SER A 249 -28.28 -4.64 -3.19
N LEU A 250 -28.86 -5.02 -4.32
CA LEU A 250 -28.63 -4.39 -5.63
C LEU A 250 -29.97 -4.03 -6.24
N SER A 251 -30.12 -2.80 -6.71
CA SER A 251 -31.30 -2.33 -7.46
C SER A 251 -30.92 -2.02 -8.90
N SER A 252 -31.36 -2.87 -9.82
CA SER A 252 -31.15 -2.64 -11.26
C SER A 252 -32.00 -1.48 -11.79
N GLU A 253 -33.17 -1.26 -11.21
CA GLU A 253 -34.10 -0.19 -11.57
C GLU A 253 -33.52 1.19 -11.30
N TRP A 254 -32.98 1.38 -10.11
CA TRP A 254 -32.42 2.67 -9.66
C TRP A 254 -30.91 2.79 -9.86
N LYS A 255 -30.28 1.71 -10.35
CA LYS A 255 -28.81 1.62 -10.49
C LYS A 255 -28.08 1.99 -9.19
N THR A 256 -28.61 1.51 -8.07
CA THR A 256 -28.04 1.70 -6.73
C THR A 256 -27.75 0.37 -6.05
N CYS A 257 -26.88 0.39 -5.05
CA CYS A 257 -26.66 -0.73 -4.15
C CYS A 257 -26.71 -0.25 -2.70
N CYS A 258 -27.11 -1.14 -1.79
CA CYS A 258 -27.00 -0.92 -0.37
C CYS A 258 -25.76 -1.62 0.18
N ILE A 259 -25.07 -0.95 1.09
CA ILE A 259 -23.88 -1.43 1.77
C ILE A 259 -24.12 -1.35 3.27
N ASP A 260 -24.04 -2.48 3.96
CA ASP A 260 -24.10 -2.53 5.42
C ASP A 260 -22.70 -2.33 5.98
N ALA A 261 -22.48 -1.22 6.69
CA ALA A 261 -21.20 -0.84 7.26
C ALA A 261 -21.40 -0.11 8.61
N GLY A 262 -20.64 -0.47 9.63
CA GLY A 262 -20.64 0.20 10.94
C GLY A 262 -21.99 0.18 11.65
N GLY A 263 -22.86 -0.80 11.39
CA GLY A 263 -24.21 -0.87 11.94
C GLY A 263 -25.27 -0.05 11.18
N TRP A 264 -24.88 0.54 10.04
CA TRP A 264 -25.75 1.37 9.19
C TRP A 264 -25.79 0.82 7.77
N THR A 265 -26.91 1.07 7.07
CA THR A 265 -27.06 0.77 5.65
C THR A 265 -26.90 2.04 4.84
N PHE A 266 -25.97 2.03 3.89
CA PHE A 266 -25.69 3.14 2.98
C PHE A 266 -26.17 2.80 1.57
N GLU A 267 -26.96 3.68 0.96
CA GLU A 267 -27.32 3.61 -0.45
C GLU A 267 -26.32 4.42 -1.27
N THR A 268 -25.75 3.79 -2.30
CA THR A 268 -24.78 4.41 -3.21
C THR A 268 -25.05 4.02 -4.65
N PRO A 269 -24.62 4.82 -5.65
CA PRO A 269 -24.68 4.39 -7.04
C PRO A 269 -24.04 3.02 -7.24
N MET A 270 -24.69 2.18 -8.05
CA MET A 270 -24.21 0.83 -8.32
C MET A 270 -22.90 0.90 -9.10
N ALA A 271 -21.79 0.48 -8.47
CA ALA A 271 -20.58 0.09 -9.17
C ALA A 271 -20.74 -1.36 -9.65
N SER A 272 -19.75 -1.89 -10.37
CA SER A 272 -19.71 -3.31 -10.80
C SER A 272 -19.45 -4.24 -9.62
N LEU A 273 -20.33 -4.19 -8.61
CA LEU A 273 -20.23 -4.95 -7.37
C LEU A 273 -21.16 -6.17 -7.42
N ALA A 274 -20.71 -7.29 -6.85
CA ALA A 274 -21.56 -8.46 -6.66
C ALA A 274 -22.20 -8.44 -5.25
N MET A 275 -23.37 -9.04 -5.14
CA MET A 275 -24.05 -9.27 -3.88
C MET A 275 -23.13 -9.99 -2.89
N GLY A 276 -23.05 -9.51 -1.66
CA GLY A 276 -22.20 -10.12 -0.63
C GLY A 276 -20.72 -9.72 -0.69
N SER A 277 -20.29 -8.96 -1.68
CA SER A 277 -18.90 -8.47 -1.78
C SER A 277 -18.53 -7.63 -0.58
N GLN A 278 -17.32 -7.82 -0.07
CA GLN A 278 -16.71 -6.92 0.92
C GLN A 278 -16.24 -5.65 0.21
N VAL A 279 -16.59 -4.52 0.76
CA VAL A 279 -16.27 -3.20 0.19
C VAL A 279 -15.76 -2.25 1.28
N ARG A 280 -15.04 -1.23 0.85
CA ARG A 280 -14.68 -0.09 1.69
C ARG A 280 -15.49 1.12 1.25
N LEU A 281 -16.24 1.68 2.18
CA LEU A 281 -17.00 2.92 2.01
C LEU A 281 -16.18 4.07 2.58
N ARG A 282 -15.79 5.02 1.74
CA ARG A 282 -15.13 6.27 2.18
C ARG A 282 -16.16 7.37 2.27
N VAL A 283 -16.24 8.03 3.41
CA VAL A 283 -17.10 9.19 3.65
C VAL A 283 -16.20 10.42 3.87
N LEU A 284 -16.34 11.42 3.01
CA LEU A 284 -15.59 12.67 3.11
C LEU A 284 -16.33 13.63 4.03
N ALA A 285 -15.63 14.32 4.92
CA ALA A 285 -16.24 15.29 5.84
C ALA A 285 -16.99 16.39 5.10
N ARG A 286 -16.51 16.83 3.94
CA ARG A 286 -17.15 17.84 3.09
C ARG A 286 -18.48 17.41 2.48
N ASP A 287 -18.72 16.08 2.39
CA ASP A 287 -19.96 15.52 1.83
C ASP A 287 -21.00 15.22 2.92
N VAL A 288 -20.68 15.56 4.19
CA VAL A 288 -21.56 15.37 5.35
C VAL A 288 -22.18 16.70 5.74
N SER A 289 -23.52 16.71 5.89
CA SER A 289 -24.26 17.83 6.45
C SER A 289 -24.83 17.43 7.80
N ILE A 290 -24.84 18.36 8.76
CA ILE A 290 -25.40 18.16 10.08
C ILE A 290 -26.74 18.93 10.15
N ALA A 291 -27.81 18.25 10.61
CA ALA A 291 -29.11 18.85 10.85
C ALA A 291 -29.52 18.59 12.31
N VAL A 292 -30.02 19.63 13.00
CA VAL A 292 -30.47 19.53 14.38
C VAL A 292 -31.79 18.76 14.46
N GLU A 293 -32.65 18.92 13.45
CA GLU A 293 -33.91 18.22 13.32
C GLU A 293 -33.91 17.33 12.06
N LYS A 294 -34.70 16.25 12.10
CA LYS A 294 -34.84 15.36 10.94
C LYS A 294 -35.51 16.12 9.80
N PRO A 295 -34.81 16.35 8.67
CA PRO A 295 -35.37 17.06 7.54
C PRO A 295 -36.39 16.20 6.80
N ASP A 296 -37.58 16.76 6.49
CA ASP A 296 -38.69 16.04 5.83
C ASP A 296 -38.60 16.04 4.31
N SER A 297 -37.97 17.06 3.70
CA SER A 297 -37.95 17.25 2.25
C SER A 297 -36.55 17.57 1.75
N ILE A 298 -35.70 16.56 1.68
CA ILE A 298 -34.35 16.68 1.09
C ILE A 298 -34.03 15.52 0.16
N SER A 299 -33.16 15.76 -0.80
CA SER A 299 -32.69 14.76 -1.76
C SER A 299 -31.58 13.83 -1.20
N ILE A 300 -31.10 14.11 0.01
CA ILE A 300 -30.05 13.28 0.66
C ILE A 300 -30.65 11.94 1.07
N ARG A 301 -30.13 10.86 0.54
CA ARG A 301 -30.62 9.49 0.79
C ARG A 301 -30.11 8.89 2.09
N ASN A 302 -28.80 9.06 2.37
CA ASN A 302 -28.18 8.50 3.56
C ASN A 302 -28.35 9.46 4.74
N ARG A 303 -29.11 9.01 5.74
CA ARG A 303 -29.40 9.80 6.96
C ARG A 303 -29.08 8.95 8.17
N LEU A 304 -28.16 9.42 8.97
CA LEU A 304 -27.70 8.73 10.17
C LEU A 304 -28.04 9.58 11.40
N GLN A 305 -28.51 8.94 12.45
CA GLN A 305 -28.66 9.61 13.74
C GLN A 305 -27.30 9.56 14.46
N ALA A 306 -26.83 10.69 14.95
CA ALA A 306 -25.55 10.82 15.63
C ALA A 306 -25.66 11.81 16.80
N GLU A 307 -24.78 11.66 17.76
CA GLU A 307 -24.52 12.63 18.81
C GLU A 307 -23.29 13.45 18.45
N VAL A 308 -23.34 14.76 18.68
CA VAL A 308 -22.27 15.72 18.37
C VAL A 308 -21.58 16.15 19.64
#